data_27678db1e970e2b452581938ff3d2947
#
_entry.id   27678db1e970e2b452581938ff3d2947
#
_cell.length_a   1.000
_cell.length_b   1.000
_cell.length_c   1.000
_cell.angle_alpha   90.00
_cell.angle_beta   90.00
_cell.angle_gamma   90.00
#
_symmetry.space_group_name_H-M   'P 1'
#
loop_
_entity.id
_entity.type
_entity.pdbx_description
1 polymer ?
#
loop_
_entity_poly.entity_id
_entity_poly.type
_entity_poly.pdbx_seq_one_letter_code
_entity_poly.pdbx_strand_id
1 'polypeptide(L)'
;MSQNFRLDKTGYINRDKKISFKFNGKKYFGYEGDTLASALLANGIHLVGRSFKYHRPRGFIGAGVDEPNAHVQLYSGAKTEPNAIATSVELVEGLVATSQNCWPSVSFDFGAINNLLNKFFPAGFYYKTFMWPKNFWYKIYEPIIRKAAGLGIAPLKPDPDKY
;
A
#
# COMPACT_ATOMS: atom_id res chain seq x y z
N MET A 1 9.92 -18.21 -11.71
CA MET A 1 8.82 -17.42 -12.31
C MET A 1 9.45 -16.50 -13.34
N SER A 2 8.92 -16.43 -14.56
CA SER A 2 9.36 -15.50 -15.59
C SER A 2 8.81 -14.10 -15.27
N GLN A 3 9.58 -13.05 -15.52
CA GLN A 3 9.13 -11.65 -15.40
C GLN A 3 8.65 -11.15 -16.76
N ASN A 4 7.48 -11.58 -17.20
CA ASN A 4 6.95 -11.36 -18.54
C ASN A 4 6.71 -9.87 -18.89
N PHE A 5 6.68 -8.99 -17.88
CA PHE A 5 6.49 -7.55 -18.03
C PHE A 5 7.78 -6.75 -17.91
N ARG A 6 8.94 -7.42 -17.91
CA ARG A 6 10.25 -6.76 -17.89
C ARG A 6 10.86 -6.74 -19.27
N LEU A 7 11.36 -5.59 -19.66
CA LEU A 7 12.12 -5.44 -20.90
C LEU A 7 13.53 -6.02 -20.73
N ASP A 8 14.00 -6.79 -21.71
CA ASP A 8 15.24 -7.59 -21.59
C ASP A 8 16.52 -6.76 -21.52
N LYS A 9 16.56 -5.58 -22.15
CA LYS A 9 17.81 -4.82 -22.38
C LYS A 9 17.77 -3.36 -21.94
N THR A 10 16.73 -2.92 -21.22
CA THR A 10 16.57 -1.51 -20.84
C THR A 10 16.54 -1.35 -19.33
N GLY A 11 16.83 -0.13 -18.85
CA GLY A 11 16.83 0.24 -17.42
C GLY A 11 18.21 0.12 -16.78
N TYR A 12 18.36 0.85 -15.66
CA TYR A 12 19.60 0.92 -14.86
C TYR A 12 19.60 -0.09 -13.72
N ILE A 13 19.23 -1.35 -14.01
CA ILE A 13 19.20 -2.43 -13.01
C ILE A 13 20.36 -3.39 -13.21
N ASN A 14 20.91 -3.90 -12.12
CA ASN A 14 21.94 -4.94 -12.15
C ASN A 14 21.28 -6.32 -12.20
N ARG A 15 21.20 -6.91 -13.41
CA ARG A 15 20.54 -8.22 -13.65
C ARG A 15 21.30 -9.40 -13.08
N ASP A 16 22.58 -9.24 -12.73
CA ASP A 16 23.39 -10.29 -12.13
C ASP A 16 23.11 -10.43 -10.64
N LYS A 17 22.52 -9.39 -10.01
CA LYS A 17 22.21 -9.39 -8.58
C LYS A 17 20.70 -9.47 -8.36
N LYS A 18 20.23 -10.69 -8.18
CA LYS A 18 18.82 -10.98 -7.89
C LYS A 18 18.51 -10.73 -6.43
N ILE A 19 17.39 -10.05 -6.19
CA ILE A 19 16.87 -9.68 -4.86
C ILE A 19 15.52 -10.36 -4.63
N SER A 20 15.34 -11.01 -3.48
CA SER A 20 14.06 -11.61 -3.11
C SER A 20 13.29 -10.73 -2.11
N PHE A 21 11.98 -10.65 -2.29
CA PHE A 21 11.10 -9.87 -1.41
C PHE A 21 9.73 -10.54 -1.27
N LYS A 22 8.92 -10.06 -0.31
CA LYS A 22 7.55 -10.53 -0.10
C LYS A 22 6.55 -9.42 -0.32
N PHE A 23 5.47 -9.72 -1.04
CA PHE A 23 4.33 -8.83 -1.18
C PHE A 23 3.03 -9.61 -0.95
N ASN A 24 2.19 -9.13 -0.03
CA ASN A 24 0.96 -9.82 0.40
C ASN A 24 1.19 -11.30 0.77
N GLY A 25 2.29 -11.58 1.47
CA GLY A 25 2.67 -12.92 1.93
C GLY A 25 3.30 -13.83 0.86
N LYS A 26 3.28 -13.44 -0.43
CA LYS A 26 3.91 -14.21 -1.51
C LYS A 26 5.33 -13.74 -1.78
N LYS A 27 6.22 -14.67 -2.11
CA LYS A 27 7.61 -14.39 -2.46
C LYS A 27 7.73 -14.05 -3.94
N TYR A 28 8.42 -12.97 -4.23
CA TYR A 28 8.76 -12.49 -5.56
C TYR A 28 10.26 -12.19 -5.65
N PHE A 29 10.75 -11.86 -6.84
CA PHE A 29 12.10 -11.38 -7.03
C PHE A 29 12.14 -10.16 -7.94
N GLY A 30 13.17 -9.36 -7.77
CA GLY A 30 13.60 -8.27 -8.63
C GLY A 30 15.11 -8.28 -8.73
N TYR A 31 15.68 -7.14 -9.09
CA TYR A 31 17.11 -6.97 -9.23
C TYR A 31 17.58 -5.72 -8.49
N GLU A 32 18.88 -5.66 -8.20
CA GLU A 32 19.48 -4.45 -7.64
C GLU A 32 19.26 -3.25 -8.55
N GLY A 33 18.82 -2.13 -7.99
CA GLY A 33 18.40 -0.94 -8.74
C GLY A 33 16.90 -0.89 -9.08
N ASP A 34 16.13 -1.96 -8.83
CA ASP A 34 14.68 -1.88 -8.89
C ASP A 34 14.13 -1.06 -7.72
N THR A 35 13.03 -0.36 -7.98
CA THR A 35 12.11 0.04 -6.91
C THR A 35 11.12 -1.09 -6.62
N LEU A 36 10.44 -1.04 -5.47
CA LEU A 36 9.36 -2.01 -5.19
C LEU A 36 8.31 -2.00 -6.30
N ALA A 37 7.96 -0.82 -6.83
CA ALA A 37 7.01 -0.67 -7.92
C ALA A 37 7.47 -1.37 -9.21
N SER A 38 8.71 -1.13 -9.65
CA SER A 38 9.25 -1.74 -10.87
C SER A 38 9.33 -3.26 -10.77
N ALA A 39 9.73 -3.76 -9.58
CA ALA A 39 9.77 -5.19 -9.32
C ALA A 39 8.37 -5.83 -9.29
N LEU A 40 7.37 -5.17 -8.70
CA LEU A 40 5.99 -5.63 -8.71
C LEU A 40 5.43 -5.69 -10.14
N LEU A 41 5.59 -4.62 -10.92
CA LEU A 41 5.17 -4.57 -12.32
C LEU A 41 5.83 -5.67 -13.15
N ALA A 42 7.13 -5.87 -13.00
CA ALA A 42 7.87 -6.93 -13.70
C ALA A 42 7.29 -8.34 -13.39
N ASN A 43 6.79 -8.55 -12.18
CA ASN A 43 6.13 -9.80 -11.75
C ASN A 43 4.62 -9.84 -12.10
N GLY A 44 4.09 -8.87 -12.85
CA GLY A 44 2.68 -8.83 -13.25
C GLY A 44 1.72 -8.35 -12.16
N ILE A 45 2.22 -7.70 -11.13
CA ILE A 45 1.40 -7.13 -10.06
C ILE A 45 1.07 -5.68 -10.39
N HIS A 46 -0.14 -5.44 -10.86
CA HIS A 46 -0.62 -4.12 -11.27
C HIS A 46 -1.52 -3.46 -10.22
N LEU A 47 -2.13 -4.26 -9.34
CA LEU A 47 -3.04 -3.81 -8.30
C LEU A 47 -2.33 -3.88 -6.94
N VAL A 48 -2.07 -2.73 -6.34
CA VAL A 48 -1.26 -2.63 -5.10
C VAL A 48 -2.02 -2.12 -3.89
N GLY A 49 -3.20 -1.54 -4.08
CA GLY A 49 -4.02 -1.05 -2.98
C GLY A 49 -5.42 -0.67 -3.43
N ARG A 50 -6.17 -0.10 -2.50
CA ARG A 50 -7.51 0.44 -2.79
C ARG A 50 -7.67 1.81 -2.17
N SER A 51 -8.59 2.63 -2.69
CA SER A 51 -8.87 3.94 -2.12
C SER A 51 -9.63 3.78 -0.79
N PHE A 52 -9.34 4.65 0.19
CA PHE A 52 -9.85 4.51 1.54
C PHE A 52 -11.38 4.68 1.67
N LYS A 53 -12.02 5.48 0.81
CA LYS A 53 -13.46 5.76 0.91
C LYS A 53 -14.31 4.76 0.13
N TYR A 54 -13.98 4.57 -1.15
CA TYR A 54 -14.78 3.74 -2.05
C TYR A 54 -14.14 2.41 -2.39
N HIS A 55 -12.96 2.13 -1.86
CA HIS A 55 -12.20 0.91 -2.12
C HIS A 55 -11.99 0.62 -3.61
N ARG A 56 -11.87 1.70 -4.41
CA ARG A 56 -11.57 1.59 -5.84
C ARG A 56 -10.16 1.06 -6.05
N PRO A 57 -9.95 0.19 -7.05
CA PRO A 57 -8.63 -0.35 -7.36
C PRO A 57 -7.59 0.77 -7.57
N ARG A 58 -6.39 0.57 -7.02
CA ARG A 58 -5.24 1.47 -7.11
C ARG A 58 -4.02 0.71 -7.60
N GLY A 59 -3.43 1.18 -8.69
CA GLY A 59 -2.19 0.69 -9.26
C GLY A 59 -1.18 1.82 -9.39
N PHE A 60 -0.24 1.68 -10.32
CA PHE A 60 0.80 2.66 -10.60
C PHE A 60 0.33 3.63 -11.69
N ILE A 61 0.50 4.92 -11.47
CA ILE A 61 0.22 5.99 -12.43
C ILE A 61 1.51 6.76 -12.73
N GLY A 62 2.29 7.08 -11.70
CA GLY A 62 3.58 7.76 -11.80
C GLY A 62 4.76 6.80 -11.71
N ALA A 63 5.97 7.34 -11.84
CA ALA A 63 7.23 6.59 -11.76
C ALA A 63 8.18 7.07 -10.65
N GLY A 64 7.80 8.11 -9.92
CA GLY A 64 8.63 8.76 -8.90
C GLY A 64 7.86 9.12 -7.64
N VAL A 65 8.32 10.15 -6.96
CA VAL A 65 7.76 10.65 -5.69
C VAL A 65 6.36 11.25 -5.83
N ASP A 66 5.95 11.58 -7.03
CA ASP A 66 4.64 12.13 -7.38
C ASP A 66 3.56 11.05 -7.62
N GLU A 67 3.88 9.78 -7.38
CA GLU A 67 2.90 8.67 -7.48
C GLU A 67 1.77 8.81 -6.46
N PRO A 68 0.52 9.04 -6.88
CA PRO A 68 -0.57 9.35 -5.95
C PRO A 68 -1.33 8.13 -5.43
N ASN A 69 -1.10 6.93 -5.96
CA ASN A 69 -1.97 5.77 -5.72
C ASN A 69 -1.26 4.54 -5.14
N ALA A 70 0.02 4.35 -5.45
CA ALA A 70 0.74 3.12 -5.12
C ALA A 70 1.31 3.16 -3.70
N HIS A 71 0.46 3.38 -2.71
CA HIS A 71 0.81 3.35 -1.29
C HIS A 71 0.75 1.93 -0.76
N VAL A 72 1.77 1.55 -0.02
CA VAL A 72 1.93 0.22 0.58
C VAL A 72 2.35 0.33 2.05
N GLN A 73 2.13 -0.72 2.80
CA GLN A 73 2.69 -0.91 4.13
C GLN A 73 4.02 -1.65 4.03
N LEU A 74 5.09 -1.07 4.54
CA LEU A 74 6.37 -1.74 4.72
C LEU A 74 6.49 -2.30 6.13
N TYR A 75 7.05 -3.50 6.25
CA TYR A 75 7.32 -4.15 7.54
C TYR A 75 8.82 -4.34 7.71
N SER A 76 9.40 -3.61 8.62
CA SER A 76 10.83 -3.65 8.95
C SER A 76 11.07 -3.49 10.46
N GLY A 77 10.27 -4.19 11.27
CA GLY A 77 10.39 -4.10 12.73
C GLY A 77 10.12 -2.68 13.26
N ALA A 78 11.14 -2.06 13.83
CA ALA A 78 11.04 -0.68 14.33
C ALA A 78 10.93 0.36 13.20
N LYS A 79 11.41 0.05 12.01
CA LYS A 79 11.33 0.89 10.80
C LYS A 79 10.11 0.53 9.91
N THR A 80 9.04 0.01 10.52
CA THR A 80 7.77 -0.23 9.84
C THR A 80 7.16 1.09 9.39
N GLU A 81 6.82 1.20 8.10
CA GLU A 81 6.37 2.44 7.49
C GLU A 81 5.00 2.27 6.82
N PRO A 82 3.97 2.99 7.28
CA PRO A 82 2.68 3.05 6.60
C PRO A 82 2.72 4.06 5.44
N ASN A 83 1.90 3.81 4.42
CA ASN A 83 1.71 4.71 3.27
C ASN A 83 3.00 5.01 2.48
N ALA A 84 3.97 4.09 2.49
CA ALA A 84 5.17 4.23 1.69
C ALA A 84 4.82 4.23 0.20
N ILE A 85 5.41 5.16 -0.56
CA ILE A 85 5.19 5.26 -2.01
C ILE A 85 6.04 4.20 -2.71
N ALA A 86 5.41 3.17 -3.26
CA ALA A 86 6.12 2.01 -3.82
C ALA A 86 7.13 2.36 -4.93
N THR A 87 6.92 3.45 -5.65
CA THR A 87 7.83 3.96 -6.69
C THR A 87 9.10 4.61 -6.12
N SER A 88 9.09 4.98 -4.84
CA SER A 88 10.24 5.59 -4.14
C SER A 88 10.94 4.63 -3.19
N VAL A 89 10.38 3.42 -2.98
CA VAL A 89 10.98 2.39 -2.12
C VAL A 89 12.02 1.62 -2.92
N GLU A 90 13.28 1.70 -2.51
CA GLU A 90 14.34 0.86 -3.06
C GLU A 90 14.11 -0.61 -2.71
N LEU A 91 14.33 -1.49 -3.68
CA LEU A 91 14.21 -2.92 -3.47
C LEU A 91 15.45 -3.46 -2.78
N VAL A 92 15.28 -3.99 -1.57
CA VAL A 92 16.33 -4.63 -0.79
C VAL A 92 16.00 -6.08 -0.47
N GLU A 93 17.02 -6.90 -0.22
CA GLU A 93 16.83 -8.32 0.11
C GLU A 93 15.99 -8.49 1.38
N GLY A 94 14.98 -9.35 1.30
CA GLY A 94 14.10 -9.64 2.41
C GLY A 94 13.01 -8.59 2.68
N LEU A 95 12.87 -7.56 1.85
CA LEU A 95 11.82 -6.54 1.99
C LEU A 95 10.44 -7.20 2.08
N VAL A 96 9.63 -6.75 3.02
CA VAL A 96 8.26 -7.23 3.22
C VAL A 96 7.29 -6.05 3.09
N ALA A 97 6.36 -6.15 2.15
CA ALA A 97 5.34 -5.14 1.93
C ALA A 97 3.94 -5.78 1.80
N THR A 98 2.91 -4.99 2.09
CA THR A 98 1.52 -5.39 1.87
C THR A 98 0.70 -4.26 1.27
N SER A 99 -0.37 -4.64 0.58
CA SER A 99 -1.41 -3.72 0.13
C SER A 99 -2.12 -3.06 1.30
N GLN A 100 -2.64 -1.86 1.06
CA GLN A 100 -3.43 -1.10 2.04
C GLN A 100 -4.88 -0.93 1.59
N ASN A 101 -5.74 -0.56 2.54
CA ASN A 101 -7.16 -0.24 2.33
C ASN A 101 -7.95 -1.38 1.69
N CYS A 102 -7.65 -2.63 2.03
CA CYS A 102 -8.37 -3.79 1.50
C CYS A 102 -8.55 -4.89 2.56
N TRP A 103 -9.65 -5.63 2.48
CA TRP A 103 -9.91 -6.78 3.34
C TRP A 103 -10.91 -7.73 2.67
N PRO A 104 -10.62 -9.05 2.62
CA PRO A 104 -9.41 -9.74 3.10
C PRO A 104 -8.20 -9.61 2.16
N SER A 105 -8.38 -9.19 0.90
CA SER A 105 -7.28 -9.04 -0.07
C SER A 105 -7.51 -7.88 -1.02
N VAL A 106 -6.46 -7.45 -1.72
CA VAL A 106 -6.57 -6.38 -2.71
C VAL A 106 -7.43 -6.79 -3.93
N SER A 107 -7.44 -8.06 -4.28
CA SER A 107 -8.22 -8.58 -5.41
C SER A 107 -9.69 -8.80 -5.06
N PHE A 108 -9.95 -9.27 -3.84
CA PHE A 108 -11.28 -9.46 -3.32
C PHE A 108 -11.44 -8.66 -2.02
N ASP A 109 -12.20 -7.59 -2.07
CA ASP A 109 -12.30 -6.62 -0.99
C ASP A 109 -13.76 -6.31 -0.66
N PHE A 110 -14.18 -6.64 0.55
CA PHE A 110 -15.54 -6.36 1.03
C PHE A 110 -15.85 -4.86 1.09
N GLY A 111 -14.84 -4.02 1.33
CA GLY A 111 -15.02 -2.56 1.34
C GLY A 111 -15.44 -1.98 -0.03
N ALA A 112 -15.26 -2.74 -1.11
CA ALA A 112 -15.69 -2.34 -2.45
C ALA A 112 -17.21 -2.12 -2.56
N ILE A 113 -18.02 -2.62 -1.62
CA ILE A 113 -19.46 -2.33 -1.53
C ILE A 113 -19.73 -0.83 -1.39
N ASN A 114 -18.80 -0.08 -0.76
CA ASN A 114 -18.91 1.37 -0.63
C ASN A 114 -18.96 2.09 -1.98
N ASN A 115 -18.41 1.49 -3.04
CA ASN A 115 -18.50 2.06 -4.37
C ASN A 115 -19.90 1.91 -4.97
N LEU A 116 -20.63 0.85 -4.63
CA LEU A 116 -22.04 0.69 -5.04
C LEU A 116 -22.94 1.68 -4.30
N LEU A 117 -22.61 1.96 -3.04
CA LEU A 117 -23.35 2.90 -2.18
C LEU A 117 -22.86 4.34 -2.31
N ASN A 118 -22.11 4.70 -3.35
CA ASN A 118 -21.46 6.01 -3.49
C ASN A 118 -22.42 7.20 -3.41
N LYS A 119 -23.67 7.03 -3.87
CA LYS A 119 -24.71 8.06 -3.80
C LYS A 119 -25.09 8.45 -2.37
N PHE A 120 -24.90 7.53 -1.41
CA PHE A 120 -25.16 7.77 0.02
C PHE A 120 -23.95 8.36 0.76
N PHE A 121 -22.79 8.41 0.13
CA PHE A 121 -21.56 8.92 0.70
C PHE A 121 -21.06 10.20 -0.03
N PRO A 122 -21.80 11.32 0.04
CA PRO A 122 -21.35 12.57 -0.58
C PRO A 122 -20.04 13.06 0.07
N ALA A 123 -19.40 14.04 -0.54
CA ALA A 123 -18.21 14.67 0.05
C ALA A 123 -18.52 15.18 1.46
N GLY A 124 -17.64 14.87 2.41
CA GLY A 124 -17.79 15.30 3.80
C GLY A 124 -18.87 14.55 4.61
N PHE A 125 -19.41 13.42 4.11
CA PHE A 125 -20.46 12.66 4.81
C PHE A 125 -20.09 12.34 6.27
N TYR A 126 -18.85 12.02 6.55
CA TYR A 126 -18.38 11.64 7.89
C TYR A 126 -18.39 12.84 8.84
N TYR A 127 -18.14 14.05 8.38
CA TYR A 127 -18.29 15.25 9.20
C TYR A 127 -19.74 15.49 9.59
N LYS A 128 -20.69 15.15 8.71
CA LYS A 128 -22.11 15.33 8.97
C LYS A 128 -22.71 14.21 9.78
N THR A 129 -22.25 12.97 9.60
CA THR A 129 -22.83 11.76 10.19
C THR A 129 -22.31 11.47 11.59
N PHE A 130 -21.02 11.72 11.85
CA PHE A 130 -20.37 11.33 13.10
C PHE A 130 -20.07 12.50 14.04
N MET A 131 -20.81 13.60 13.90
CA MET A 131 -20.64 14.80 14.73
C MET A 131 -21.40 14.76 16.07
N TRP A 132 -22.37 13.86 16.22
CA TRP A 132 -23.22 13.77 17.40
C TRP A 132 -23.33 12.32 17.90
N PRO A 133 -23.23 12.07 19.21
CA PRO A 133 -22.75 12.98 20.27
C PRO A 133 -21.25 13.31 20.14
N LYS A 134 -20.86 14.57 20.41
CA LYS A 134 -19.46 15.03 20.26
C LYS A 134 -18.44 14.19 21.04
N ASN A 135 -18.81 13.73 22.26
CA ASN A 135 -17.94 12.93 23.10
C ASN A 135 -17.61 11.54 22.56
N PHE A 136 -18.33 11.07 21.53
CA PHE A 136 -18.12 9.76 20.93
C PHE A 136 -17.07 9.80 19.82
N TRP A 137 -16.65 10.99 19.38
CA TRP A 137 -15.68 11.11 18.31
C TRP A 137 -14.40 10.34 18.60
N TYR A 138 -13.68 10.69 19.66
CA TYR A 138 -12.41 10.03 20.00
C TYR A 138 -12.55 8.58 20.48
N LYS A 139 -13.64 8.28 21.16
CA LYS A 139 -13.80 6.97 21.81
C LYS A 139 -14.36 5.90 20.88
N ILE A 140 -15.18 6.28 19.92
CA ILE A 140 -15.94 5.33 19.09
C ILE A 140 -15.72 5.59 17.59
N TYR A 141 -16.05 6.78 17.12
CA TYR A 141 -16.10 7.02 15.66
C TYR A 141 -14.71 7.01 15.01
N GLU A 142 -13.76 7.73 15.57
CA GLU A 142 -12.42 7.83 15.04
C GLU A 142 -11.72 6.47 14.97
N PRO A 143 -11.67 5.63 16.01
CA PRO A 143 -11.08 4.31 15.94
C PRO A 143 -11.73 3.39 14.90
N ILE A 144 -13.07 3.44 14.78
CA ILE A 144 -13.79 2.64 13.78
C ILE A 144 -13.46 3.12 12.37
N ILE A 145 -13.49 4.44 12.13
CA ILE A 145 -13.20 5.04 10.83
C ILE A 145 -11.76 4.75 10.42
N ARG A 146 -10.80 4.93 11.33
CA ARG A 146 -9.39 4.64 11.09
C ARG A 146 -9.16 3.18 10.70
N LYS A 147 -9.76 2.25 11.44
CA LYS A 147 -9.68 0.82 11.14
C LYS A 147 -10.34 0.47 9.81
N ALA A 148 -11.51 1.04 9.54
CA ALA A 148 -12.23 0.82 8.28
C ALA A 148 -11.49 1.43 7.08
N ALA A 149 -10.82 2.56 7.26
CA ALA A 149 -10.01 3.19 6.22
C ALA A 149 -8.73 2.41 5.88
N GLY A 150 -8.25 1.54 6.78
CA GLY A 150 -7.07 0.70 6.53
C GLY A 150 -5.78 1.50 6.28
N LEU A 151 -5.59 2.62 6.97
CA LEU A 151 -4.52 3.61 6.73
C LEU A 151 -3.09 3.15 7.08
N GLY A 152 -2.88 1.84 7.26
CA GLY A 152 -1.59 1.29 7.64
C GLY A 152 -1.34 1.34 9.15
N ILE A 153 -0.24 0.75 9.56
CA ILE A 153 0.14 0.56 10.96
C ILE A 153 1.50 1.23 11.18
N ALA A 154 1.54 2.19 12.11
CA ALA A 154 2.78 2.80 12.55
C ALA A 154 3.63 1.81 13.38
N PRO A 155 4.97 2.00 13.45
CA PRO A 155 5.82 1.16 14.28
C PRO A 155 5.44 1.27 15.77
N LEU A 156 5.41 0.13 16.44
CA LEU A 156 5.15 0.06 17.89
C LEU A 156 6.43 -0.08 18.71
N LYS A 157 7.55 -0.38 18.04
CA LYS A 157 8.87 -0.51 18.69
C LYS A 157 9.57 0.86 18.67
N PRO A 158 10.38 1.17 19.70
CA PRO A 158 11.21 2.36 19.70
C PRO A 158 12.13 2.38 18.48
N ASP A 159 12.40 3.55 17.96
CA ASP A 159 13.39 3.73 16.89
C ASP A 159 14.78 3.28 17.40
N PRO A 160 15.45 2.37 16.69
CA PRO A 160 16.80 1.95 17.06
C PRO A 160 17.87 3.03 16.78
N ASP A 161 17.56 3.99 15.92
CA ASP A 161 18.46 5.07 15.58
C ASP A 161 18.44 6.11 16.73
N LYS A 162 19.55 6.23 17.42
CA LYS A 162 19.74 7.24 18.46
C LYS A 162 20.23 8.52 17.80
N TYR A 163 19.40 9.52 17.75
CA TYR A 163 19.76 10.87 17.33
C TYR A 163 20.22 11.70 18.53
#